data_5a0a7802fde66bdb4e86b36c47533513
#
_entry.id   5a0a7802fde66bdb4e86b36c47533513
#
_cell.length_a   1.000
_cell.length_b   1.000
_cell.length_c   1.000
_cell.angle_alpha   90.00
_cell.angle_beta   90.00
_cell.angle_gamma   90.00
#
_symmetry.space_group_name_H-M   'P 1'
#
loop_
_entity.id
_entity.type
_entity.pdbx_description
1 polymer ?
#
loop_
_entity_poly.entity_id
_entity_poly.type
_entity_poly.pdbx_seq_one_letter_code
_entity_poly.pdbx_strand_id
1 'polypeptide(L)'
;VGIEHAKNVGKLFRPDNPLLPNYKYVPIGYHGRASTIRPSGTDVRRPKGQTLPAGHSEPSFGPCARLDYELELGIWIGQGNDMGQAIPVGDAAEHVAGLCLLNDWSARDIQAWEYQPLGPFLSKSFITSLSPWVVTAEALEPFRCAQPARPEGDPQPLSYLLDKRDQANGAFDIELEVLLQTTAMRDGGVPAVPLSRSNFRDSYWSVAQMVAHHTVNGWGLRPGELLGSGKRSGAEP
;
A
#
# COMPACT_ATOMS: atom_id res chain seq x y z
N VAL A 1 1.87 1.10 3.99
CA VAL A 1 1.83 -0.22 4.63
C VAL A 1 1.26 -0.08 6.04
N GLY A 2 0.29 -0.95 6.41
CA GLY A 2 -0.22 -1.01 7.78
C GLY A 2 0.89 -1.34 8.77
N ILE A 3 0.91 -0.67 9.94
CA ILE A 3 2.00 -0.83 10.90
C ILE A 3 2.12 -2.27 11.42
N GLU A 4 1.02 -2.96 11.65
CA GLU A 4 1.03 -4.34 12.12
C GLU A 4 1.60 -5.29 11.06
N HIS A 5 1.24 -5.11 9.79
CA HIS A 5 1.87 -5.86 8.70
C HIS A 5 3.38 -5.62 8.64
N ALA A 6 3.83 -4.35 8.73
CA ALA A 6 5.25 -4.01 8.72
C ALA A 6 6.01 -4.63 9.90
N LYS A 7 5.41 -4.66 11.09
CA LYS A 7 5.98 -5.34 12.26
C LYS A 7 6.08 -6.86 12.04
N ASN A 8 5.02 -7.49 11.55
CA ASN A 8 4.99 -8.94 11.34
C ASN A 8 6.03 -9.40 10.31
N VAL A 9 6.13 -8.69 9.18
CA VAL A 9 7.19 -8.96 8.19
C VAL A 9 8.58 -8.63 8.75
N GLY A 10 8.70 -7.50 9.44
CA GLY A 10 9.96 -7.09 10.04
C GLY A 10 10.52 -8.07 11.06
N LYS A 11 9.67 -8.71 11.87
CA LYS A 11 10.07 -9.74 12.84
C LYS A 11 10.79 -10.93 12.21
N LEU A 12 10.48 -11.27 10.96
CA LEU A 12 11.17 -12.35 10.23
C LEU A 12 12.65 -12.05 9.98
N PHE A 13 13.03 -10.78 9.89
CA PHE A 13 14.38 -10.33 9.55
C PHE A 13 15.06 -9.59 10.70
N ARG A 14 14.30 -8.98 11.59
CA ARG A 14 14.75 -8.12 12.69
C ARG A 14 13.83 -8.33 13.91
N PRO A 15 13.93 -9.48 14.60
CA PRO A 15 12.99 -9.85 15.67
C PRO A 15 12.93 -8.82 16.81
N ASP A 16 14.07 -8.25 17.20
CA ASP A 16 14.17 -7.29 18.30
C ASP A 16 13.78 -5.87 17.91
N ASN A 17 13.89 -5.51 16.62
CA ASN A 17 13.54 -4.18 16.11
C ASN A 17 12.92 -4.28 14.72
N PRO A 18 11.66 -4.71 14.61
CA PRO A 18 11.03 -5.09 13.35
C PRO A 18 10.84 -3.93 12.37
N LEU A 19 10.67 -2.69 12.87
CA LEU A 19 10.50 -1.53 12.01
C LEU A 19 11.85 -0.85 11.74
N LEU A 20 12.04 -0.37 10.50
CA LEU A 20 13.16 0.51 10.19
C LEU A 20 13.01 1.85 10.92
N PRO A 21 14.11 2.53 11.30
CA PRO A 21 14.07 3.77 12.09
C PRO A 21 13.21 4.87 11.47
N ASN A 22 13.15 4.95 10.15
CA ASN A 22 12.40 5.97 9.41
C ASN A 22 10.91 5.64 9.24
N TYR A 23 10.45 4.41 9.51
CA TYR A 23 9.06 3.99 9.26
C TYR A 23 8.03 4.91 9.94
N LYS A 24 8.31 5.32 11.18
CA LYS A 24 7.41 6.15 11.99
C LYS A 24 7.48 7.64 11.66
N TYR A 25 8.38 8.05 10.75
CA TYR A 25 8.60 9.43 10.35
C TYR A 25 8.20 9.72 8.91
N VAL A 26 8.27 8.71 8.04
CA VAL A 26 8.21 8.90 6.59
C VAL A 26 7.10 8.05 5.97
N PRO A 27 6.00 8.65 5.48
CA PRO A 27 4.96 7.93 4.73
C PRO A 27 5.42 7.66 3.29
N ILE A 28 6.54 6.96 3.13
CA ILE A 28 7.20 6.75 1.84
C ILE A 28 6.50 5.68 1.00
N GLY A 29 6.40 5.93 -0.31
CA GLY A 29 6.09 4.94 -1.34
C GLY A 29 7.20 4.84 -2.37
N TYR A 30 7.30 3.72 -3.06
CA TYR A 30 8.19 3.56 -4.21
C TYR A 30 7.45 3.92 -5.51
N HIS A 31 8.21 4.27 -6.55
CA HIS A 31 7.65 4.53 -7.86
C HIS A 31 7.38 3.20 -8.59
N GLY A 32 6.12 2.96 -8.92
CA GLY A 32 5.68 1.77 -9.64
C GLY A 32 5.58 1.97 -11.15
N ARG A 33 5.36 0.86 -11.88
CA ARG A 33 5.16 0.87 -13.33
C ARG A 33 3.67 0.98 -13.66
N ALA A 34 3.26 2.09 -14.29
CA ALA A 34 1.88 2.30 -14.72
C ALA A 34 1.45 1.37 -15.86
N SER A 35 2.38 0.93 -16.72
CA SER A 35 2.08 0.12 -17.90
C SER A 35 1.51 -1.27 -17.62
N THR A 36 1.63 -1.76 -16.40
CA THR A 36 1.13 -3.08 -15.96
C THR A 36 -0.03 -2.99 -14.98
N ILE A 37 -0.62 -1.82 -14.79
CA ILE A 37 -1.90 -1.69 -14.08
C ILE A 37 -3.00 -2.27 -14.97
N ARG A 38 -3.81 -3.15 -14.41
CA ARG A 38 -4.90 -3.84 -15.12
C ARG A 38 -6.18 -3.84 -14.29
N PRO A 39 -7.35 -3.79 -14.93
CA PRO A 39 -8.62 -3.91 -14.24
C PRO A 39 -8.76 -5.30 -13.59
N SER A 40 -9.50 -5.35 -12.49
CA SER A 40 -9.89 -6.61 -11.84
C SER A 40 -10.54 -7.57 -12.84
N GLY A 41 -10.29 -8.87 -12.66
CA GLY A 41 -10.69 -9.92 -13.61
C GLY A 41 -9.62 -10.26 -14.65
N THR A 42 -8.55 -9.48 -14.76
CA THR A 42 -7.39 -9.84 -15.59
C THR A 42 -6.58 -10.94 -14.91
N ASP A 43 -6.25 -11.98 -15.65
CA ASP A 43 -5.44 -13.10 -15.17
C ASP A 43 -4.01 -12.63 -14.82
N VAL A 44 -3.53 -13.08 -13.67
CA VAL A 44 -2.18 -12.81 -13.19
C VAL A 44 -1.26 -13.97 -13.58
N ARG A 45 -0.32 -13.69 -14.46
CA ARG A 45 0.71 -14.69 -14.80
C ARG A 45 1.84 -14.64 -13.77
N ARG A 46 2.18 -15.81 -13.23
CA ARG A 46 3.31 -15.96 -12.31
C ARG A 46 4.59 -15.43 -12.96
N PRO A 47 5.26 -14.42 -12.37
CA PRO A 47 6.47 -13.85 -12.98
C PRO A 47 7.67 -14.79 -12.84
N LYS A 48 8.69 -14.53 -13.63
CA LYS A 48 10.01 -15.15 -13.51
C LYS A 48 11.03 -14.08 -13.11
N GLY A 49 12.03 -14.49 -12.35
CA GLY A 49 13.10 -13.58 -11.92
C GLY A 49 14.25 -14.33 -11.28
N GLN A 50 15.22 -13.57 -10.80
CA GLN A 50 16.32 -14.11 -10.00
C GLN A 50 15.87 -14.23 -8.54
N THR A 51 16.29 -15.31 -7.91
CA THR A 51 16.10 -15.55 -6.47
C THR A 51 17.40 -16.11 -5.90
N LEU A 52 17.64 -15.87 -4.62
CA LEU A 52 18.73 -16.52 -3.88
C LEU A 52 18.11 -17.51 -2.88
N PRO A 53 18.10 -18.82 -3.18
CA PRO A 53 17.59 -19.81 -2.25
C PRO A 53 18.43 -19.88 -0.96
N ALA A 54 17.79 -20.21 0.15
CA ALA A 54 18.47 -20.35 1.42
C ALA A 54 19.63 -21.37 1.34
N GLY A 55 20.79 -20.98 1.85
CA GLY A 55 22.00 -21.83 1.84
C GLY A 55 22.79 -21.84 0.51
N HIS A 56 22.38 -21.05 -0.49
CA HIS A 56 23.10 -20.89 -1.76
C HIS A 56 23.89 -19.58 -1.76
N SER A 57 25.04 -19.58 -2.41
CA SER A 57 25.89 -18.40 -2.63
C SER A 57 25.62 -17.72 -3.98
N GLU A 58 24.98 -18.41 -4.89
CA GLU A 58 24.68 -17.91 -6.23
C GLU A 58 23.16 -17.87 -6.48
N PRO A 59 22.66 -16.84 -7.18
CA PRO A 59 21.26 -16.75 -7.53
C PRO A 59 20.88 -17.79 -8.60
N SER A 60 19.60 -18.12 -8.62
CA SER A 60 18.98 -18.94 -9.68
C SER A 60 17.93 -18.12 -10.42
N PHE A 61 17.59 -18.51 -11.65
CA PHE A 61 16.54 -17.90 -12.44
C PHE A 61 15.40 -18.88 -12.66
N GLY A 62 14.17 -18.46 -12.37
CA GLY A 62 12.99 -19.32 -12.53
C GLY A 62 11.68 -18.61 -12.21
N PRO A 63 10.56 -19.34 -12.24
CA PRO A 63 9.28 -18.83 -11.82
C PRO A 63 9.28 -18.51 -10.32
N CYS A 64 8.63 -17.42 -9.94
CA CYS A 64 8.39 -17.07 -8.55
C CYS A 64 7.70 -18.22 -7.80
N ALA A 65 8.27 -18.64 -6.67
CA ALA A 65 7.69 -19.66 -5.79
C ALA A 65 6.73 -19.08 -4.75
N ARG A 66 6.87 -17.77 -4.40
CA ARG A 66 6.12 -17.10 -3.33
C ARG A 66 5.34 -15.90 -3.88
N LEU A 67 4.27 -16.18 -4.61
CA LEU A 67 3.35 -15.14 -5.07
C LEU A 67 2.40 -14.75 -3.93
N ASP A 68 2.32 -13.47 -3.63
CA ASP A 68 1.50 -12.90 -2.56
C ASP A 68 0.62 -11.76 -3.08
N TYR A 69 -0.48 -11.49 -2.40
CA TYR A 69 -1.34 -10.35 -2.64
C TYR A 69 -1.03 -9.21 -1.66
N GLU A 70 -1.32 -7.99 -2.06
CA GLU A 70 -1.34 -6.84 -1.16
C GLU A 70 -2.66 -6.10 -1.34
N LEU A 71 -3.59 -6.31 -0.39
CA LEU A 71 -4.83 -5.54 -0.34
C LEU A 71 -4.52 -4.11 0.08
N GLU A 72 -4.89 -3.17 -0.78
CA GLU A 72 -4.66 -1.74 -0.63
C GLU A 72 -5.88 -0.93 -1.07
N LEU A 73 -5.89 0.35 -0.72
CA LEU A 73 -6.67 1.36 -1.42
C LEU A 73 -5.79 2.10 -2.41
N GLY A 74 -6.28 2.21 -3.64
CA GLY A 74 -5.74 3.11 -4.65
C GLY A 74 -6.32 4.51 -4.46
N ILE A 75 -5.46 5.52 -4.38
CA ILE A 75 -5.80 6.92 -4.18
C ILE A 75 -5.63 7.63 -5.51
N TRP A 76 -6.74 8.06 -6.12
CA TRP A 76 -6.71 8.78 -7.38
C TRP A 76 -6.51 10.27 -7.17
N ILE A 77 -5.53 10.84 -7.88
CA ILE A 77 -5.28 12.28 -7.90
C ILE A 77 -6.25 12.94 -8.89
N GLY A 78 -7.05 13.88 -8.39
CA GLY A 78 -7.98 14.67 -9.18
C GLY A 78 -7.37 15.99 -9.66
N GLN A 79 -6.72 16.71 -8.75
CA GLN A 79 -6.02 17.96 -9.04
C GLN A 79 -4.53 17.78 -8.78
N GLY A 80 -3.71 18.15 -9.75
CA GLY A 80 -2.26 18.17 -9.61
C GLY A 80 -1.75 19.44 -8.93
N ASN A 81 -0.43 19.55 -8.85
CA ASN A 81 0.29 20.76 -8.43
C ASN A 81 1.37 21.10 -9.45
N ASP A 82 1.79 22.36 -9.46
CA ASP A 82 2.90 22.78 -10.28
C ASP A 82 4.23 22.23 -9.77
N MET A 83 5.13 21.90 -10.69
CA MET A 83 6.47 21.44 -10.32
C MET A 83 7.19 22.53 -9.50
N GLY A 84 7.78 22.13 -8.39
CA GLY A 84 8.42 23.02 -7.43
C GLY A 84 7.49 23.52 -6.32
N GLN A 85 6.19 23.25 -6.40
CA GLN A 85 5.20 23.62 -5.38
C GLN A 85 4.79 22.39 -4.57
N ALA A 86 5.02 22.42 -3.25
CA ALA A 86 4.54 21.37 -2.35
C ALA A 86 3.03 21.52 -2.08
N ILE A 87 2.34 20.42 -1.85
CA ILE A 87 0.96 20.41 -1.37
C ILE A 87 0.99 20.34 0.17
N PRO A 88 0.52 21.36 0.89
CA PRO A 88 0.41 21.32 2.34
C PRO A 88 -0.55 20.20 2.79
N VAL A 89 -0.27 19.54 3.90
CA VAL A 89 -1.13 18.46 4.43
C VAL A 89 -2.58 18.90 4.65
N GLY A 90 -2.79 20.16 5.05
CA GLY A 90 -4.14 20.73 5.26
C GLY A 90 -4.96 20.85 3.98
N ASP A 91 -4.31 20.93 2.81
CA ASP A 91 -4.95 21.09 1.50
C ASP A 91 -4.96 19.77 0.70
N ALA A 92 -4.17 18.80 1.14
CA ALA A 92 -3.92 17.56 0.38
C ALA A 92 -5.17 16.73 0.08
N ALA A 93 -6.20 16.79 0.93
CA ALA A 93 -7.46 16.11 0.70
C ALA A 93 -8.20 16.62 -0.55
N GLU A 94 -8.04 17.90 -0.92
CA GLU A 94 -8.68 18.52 -2.08
C GLU A 94 -8.07 18.02 -3.41
N HIS A 95 -6.88 17.44 -3.36
CA HIS A 95 -6.20 16.86 -4.51
C HIS A 95 -6.64 15.42 -4.81
N VAL A 96 -7.44 14.80 -3.94
CA VAL A 96 -7.89 13.40 -4.06
C VAL A 96 -9.26 13.35 -4.73
N ALA A 97 -9.36 12.69 -5.89
CA ALA A 97 -10.62 12.48 -6.60
C ALA A 97 -11.48 11.37 -5.96
N GLY A 98 -10.84 10.35 -5.39
CA GLY A 98 -11.54 9.22 -4.79
C GLY A 98 -10.61 8.04 -4.52
N LEU A 99 -11.22 6.96 -4.04
CA LEU A 99 -10.54 5.71 -3.68
C LEU A 99 -11.08 4.52 -4.47
N CYS A 100 -10.26 3.53 -4.69
CA CYS A 100 -10.66 2.24 -5.25
C CYS A 100 -9.90 1.09 -4.58
N LEU A 101 -10.35 -0.16 -4.77
CA LEU A 101 -9.57 -1.32 -4.33
C LEU A 101 -8.38 -1.55 -5.25
N LEU A 102 -7.26 -1.90 -4.66
CA LEU A 102 -6.01 -2.19 -5.34
C LEU A 102 -5.38 -3.45 -4.77
N ASN A 103 -4.82 -4.28 -5.64
CA ASN A 103 -3.98 -5.41 -5.26
C ASN A 103 -2.61 -5.25 -5.92
N ASP A 104 -1.60 -4.95 -5.10
CA ASP A 104 -0.20 -4.87 -5.54
C ASP A 104 0.46 -6.25 -5.44
N TRP A 105 0.32 -7.04 -6.50
CA TRP A 105 0.85 -8.40 -6.56
C TRP A 105 2.35 -8.42 -6.32
N SER A 106 2.81 -9.38 -5.51
CA SER A 106 4.18 -9.41 -5.00
C SER A 106 4.81 -10.77 -5.18
N ALA A 107 5.94 -10.82 -5.89
CA ALA A 107 6.79 -12.00 -5.98
C ALA A 107 7.82 -11.96 -4.85
N ARG A 108 7.48 -12.51 -3.69
CA ARG A 108 8.24 -12.31 -2.43
C ARG A 108 9.66 -12.87 -2.44
N ASP A 109 9.89 -13.95 -3.12
CA ASP A 109 11.22 -14.55 -3.27
C ASP A 109 12.12 -13.71 -4.20
N ILE A 110 11.57 -13.18 -5.28
CA ILE A 110 12.27 -12.22 -6.15
C ILE A 110 12.52 -10.92 -5.38
N GLN A 111 11.53 -10.42 -4.63
CA GLN A 111 11.66 -9.21 -3.82
C GLN A 111 12.78 -9.34 -2.78
N ALA A 112 12.88 -10.47 -2.09
CA ALA A 112 13.90 -10.71 -1.09
C ALA A 112 15.33 -10.62 -1.64
N TRP A 113 15.52 -10.94 -2.92
CA TRP A 113 16.80 -10.84 -3.60
C TRP A 113 17.10 -9.43 -4.12
N GLU A 114 16.09 -8.76 -4.73
CA GLU A 114 16.33 -7.52 -5.46
C GLU A 114 16.17 -6.23 -4.65
N TYR A 115 15.46 -6.27 -3.48
CA TYR A 115 14.97 -5.03 -2.85
C TYR A 115 16.08 -4.11 -2.32
N GLN A 116 17.27 -4.63 -2.08
CA GLN A 116 18.43 -3.84 -1.69
C GLN A 116 19.41 -3.70 -2.86
N PRO A 117 19.99 -2.51 -3.08
CA PRO A 117 19.89 -1.29 -2.27
C PRO A 117 18.76 -0.33 -2.67
N LEU A 118 18.06 -0.55 -3.80
CA LEU A 118 17.22 0.48 -4.45
C LEU A 118 15.71 0.29 -4.25
N GLY A 119 15.28 -0.80 -3.63
CA GLY A 119 13.86 -1.12 -3.43
C GLY A 119 13.33 -2.18 -4.42
N PRO A 120 12.01 -2.48 -4.39
CA PRO A 120 11.42 -3.52 -5.24
C PRO A 120 11.20 -3.00 -6.66
N PHE A 121 11.45 -3.86 -7.66
CA PHE A 121 11.27 -3.59 -9.10
C PHE A 121 10.50 -4.71 -9.78
N LEU A 122 11.19 -5.77 -10.26
CA LEU A 122 10.57 -6.85 -11.01
C LEU A 122 9.59 -7.68 -10.16
N SER A 123 9.82 -7.72 -8.86
CA SER A 123 8.93 -8.38 -7.91
C SER A 123 7.55 -7.72 -7.79
N LYS A 124 7.41 -6.48 -8.25
CA LYS A 124 6.18 -5.68 -8.17
C LYS A 124 5.64 -5.26 -9.54
N SER A 125 6.54 -4.98 -10.49
CA SER A 125 6.19 -4.35 -11.76
C SER A 125 5.49 -5.27 -12.78
N PHE A 126 5.26 -6.54 -12.44
CA PHE A 126 4.65 -7.50 -13.38
C PHE A 126 3.14 -7.32 -13.52
N ILE A 127 2.42 -6.92 -12.47
CA ILE A 127 1.00 -6.54 -12.53
C ILE A 127 0.53 -5.88 -11.23
N THR A 128 -0.34 -4.88 -11.34
CA THR A 128 -1.18 -4.35 -10.27
C THR A 128 -2.64 -4.49 -10.71
N SER A 129 -3.47 -5.17 -9.92
CA SER A 129 -4.90 -5.28 -10.21
C SER A 129 -5.66 -4.14 -9.54
N LEU A 130 -6.53 -3.48 -10.29
CA LEU A 130 -7.25 -2.29 -9.86
C LEU A 130 -8.75 -2.48 -10.06
N SER A 131 -9.56 -2.15 -9.06
CA SER A 131 -11.01 -2.09 -9.22
C SER A 131 -11.37 -1.03 -10.27
N PRO A 132 -12.27 -1.33 -11.22
CA PRO A 132 -12.76 -0.33 -12.16
C PRO A 132 -13.73 0.69 -11.50
N TRP A 133 -14.16 0.42 -10.27
CA TRP A 133 -15.04 1.30 -9.50
C TRP A 133 -14.20 2.23 -8.63
N VAL A 134 -14.42 3.53 -8.80
CA VAL A 134 -13.86 4.59 -7.97
C VAL A 134 -15.01 5.19 -7.16
N VAL A 135 -14.84 5.20 -5.83
CA VAL A 135 -15.75 5.92 -4.92
C VAL A 135 -15.18 7.32 -4.76
N THR A 136 -15.96 8.34 -5.15
CA THR A 136 -15.49 9.73 -5.14
C THR A 136 -15.24 10.24 -3.72
N ALA A 137 -14.41 11.29 -3.60
CA ALA A 137 -14.10 11.91 -2.30
C ALA A 137 -15.38 12.38 -1.58
N GLU A 138 -16.35 12.94 -2.31
CA GLU A 138 -17.64 13.38 -1.75
C GLU A 138 -18.48 12.21 -1.23
N ALA A 139 -18.51 11.09 -1.94
CA ALA A 139 -19.22 9.89 -1.51
C ALA A 139 -18.56 9.23 -0.28
N LEU A 140 -17.28 9.50 -0.04
CA LEU A 140 -16.53 9.00 1.11
C LEU A 140 -16.67 9.87 2.36
N GLU A 141 -17.24 11.10 2.26
CA GLU A 141 -17.38 12.01 3.41
C GLU A 141 -18.05 11.38 4.63
N PRO A 142 -19.16 10.58 4.51
CA PRO A 142 -19.80 9.95 5.66
C PRO A 142 -18.92 8.91 6.39
N PHE A 143 -17.86 8.46 5.76
CA PHE A 143 -16.92 7.45 6.31
C PHE A 143 -15.66 8.07 6.89
N ARG A 144 -15.52 9.38 6.86
CA ARG A 144 -14.39 10.06 7.50
C ARG A 144 -14.45 9.94 9.00
N CYS A 145 -13.30 9.74 9.59
CA CYS A 145 -13.14 9.67 11.04
C CYS A 145 -11.78 10.22 11.48
N ALA A 146 -11.60 10.35 12.78
CA ALA A 146 -10.32 10.76 13.35
C ALA A 146 -9.22 9.71 13.07
N GLN A 147 -8.01 10.19 12.84
CA GLN A 147 -6.84 9.30 12.81
C GLN A 147 -6.70 8.60 14.17
N PRO A 148 -6.26 7.33 14.20
CA PRO A 148 -5.97 6.66 15.44
C PRO A 148 -4.86 7.41 16.20
N ALA A 149 -4.97 7.44 17.52
CA ALA A 149 -3.89 7.95 18.34
C ALA A 149 -2.62 7.12 18.11
N ARG A 150 -1.48 7.78 17.99
CA ARG A 150 -0.22 7.06 17.89
C ARG A 150 0.03 6.27 19.18
N PRO A 151 0.60 5.07 19.06
CA PRO A 151 0.98 4.28 20.24
C PRO A 151 1.88 5.09 21.19
N GLU A 152 1.80 4.81 22.48
CA GLU A 152 2.67 5.42 23.49
C GLU A 152 4.14 5.17 23.12
N GLY A 153 4.96 6.23 23.21
CA GLY A 153 6.36 6.21 22.83
C GLY A 153 6.63 6.39 21.33
N ASP A 154 5.61 6.44 20.48
CA ASP A 154 5.80 6.75 19.06
C ASP A 154 6.01 8.26 18.85
N PRO A 155 6.88 8.65 17.91
CA PRO A 155 7.12 10.07 17.63
C PRO A 155 5.88 10.72 17.01
N GLN A 156 5.67 12.01 17.32
CA GLN A 156 4.70 12.80 16.59
C GLN A 156 5.17 13.01 15.14
N PRO A 157 4.25 13.19 14.18
CA PRO A 157 4.61 13.59 12.82
C PRO A 157 5.42 14.90 12.85
N LEU A 158 6.36 15.03 11.91
CA LEU A 158 7.02 16.32 11.70
C LEU A 158 6.01 17.38 11.23
N SER A 159 6.33 18.66 11.45
CA SER A 159 5.38 19.76 11.24
C SER A 159 4.71 19.80 9.88
N TYR A 160 5.41 19.42 8.80
CA TYR A 160 4.87 19.39 7.45
C TYR A 160 3.83 18.27 7.22
N LEU A 161 3.74 17.29 8.14
CA LEU A 161 2.75 16.19 8.14
C LEU A 161 1.72 16.34 9.26
N LEU A 162 1.67 17.49 9.92
CA LEU A 162 0.81 17.72 11.07
C LEU A 162 -0.23 18.80 10.74
N ASP A 163 -1.49 18.38 10.67
CA ASP A 163 -2.65 19.27 10.52
C ASP A 163 -3.79 18.81 11.44
N LYS A 164 -4.45 19.76 12.11
CA LYS A 164 -5.52 19.45 13.07
C LYS A 164 -6.78 18.90 12.41
N ARG A 165 -7.13 19.37 11.20
CA ARG A 165 -8.32 18.89 10.48
C ARG A 165 -8.07 17.47 9.97
N ASP A 166 -6.87 17.24 9.42
CA ASP A 166 -6.46 15.89 8.98
C ASP A 166 -6.43 14.90 10.16
N GLN A 167 -5.96 15.31 11.32
CA GLN A 167 -6.01 14.45 12.51
C GLN A 167 -7.42 14.16 12.99
N ALA A 168 -8.32 15.13 12.89
CA ALA A 168 -9.71 14.97 13.32
C ALA A 168 -10.59 14.18 12.31
N ASN A 169 -10.28 14.24 11.00
CA ASN A 169 -11.12 13.72 9.93
C ASN A 169 -10.33 13.09 8.76
N GLY A 170 -9.04 12.88 8.88
CA GLY A 170 -8.20 12.40 7.77
C GLY A 170 -8.20 10.89 7.54
N ALA A 171 -8.76 10.12 8.47
CA ALA A 171 -8.93 8.67 8.30
C ALA A 171 -10.30 8.34 7.68
N PHE A 172 -10.42 7.08 7.21
CA PHE A 172 -11.66 6.55 6.64
C PHE A 172 -12.02 5.23 7.29
N ASP A 173 -13.24 5.11 7.82
CA ASP A 173 -13.78 3.87 8.37
C ASP A 173 -14.29 2.99 7.23
N ILE A 174 -13.39 2.26 6.60
CA ILE A 174 -13.65 1.35 5.49
C ILE A 174 -13.15 -0.04 5.87
N GLU A 175 -14.08 -0.98 6.00
CA GLU A 175 -13.73 -2.39 6.21
C GLU A 175 -13.23 -2.99 4.90
N LEU A 176 -12.13 -3.74 4.98
CA LEU A 176 -11.46 -4.40 3.87
C LEU A 176 -11.35 -5.90 4.18
N GLU A 177 -11.79 -6.73 3.24
CA GLU A 177 -11.75 -8.18 3.37
C GLU A 177 -11.08 -8.83 2.16
N VAL A 178 -10.30 -9.88 2.41
CA VAL A 178 -9.73 -10.75 1.36
C VAL A 178 -10.37 -12.11 1.45
N LEU A 179 -10.88 -12.58 0.33
CA LEU A 179 -11.46 -13.91 0.19
C LEU A 179 -10.57 -14.77 -0.72
N LEU A 180 -10.42 -16.04 -0.41
CA LEU A 180 -9.74 -17.02 -1.24
C LEU A 180 -10.71 -18.09 -1.74
N GLN A 181 -10.66 -18.35 -3.04
CA GLN A 181 -11.29 -19.52 -3.64
C GLN A 181 -10.30 -20.21 -4.58
N THR A 182 -9.89 -21.41 -4.26
CA THR A 182 -9.00 -22.22 -5.13
C THR A 182 -9.80 -22.86 -6.27
N THR A 183 -9.09 -23.37 -7.28
CA THR A 183 -9.71 -24.15 -8.36
C THR A 183 -10.46 -25.37 -7.80
N ALA A 184 -9.83 -26.11 -6.89
CA ALA A 184 -10.48 -27.27 -6.26
C ALA A 184 -11.75 -26.91 -5.50
N MET A 185 -11.77 -25.75 -4.84
CA MET A 185 -12.99 -25.25 -4.17
C MET A 185 -14.10 -24.93 -5.18
N ARG A 186 -13.77 -24.24 -6.27
CA ARG A 186 -14.75 -23.94 -7.34
C ARG A 186 -15.33 -25.20 -7.95
N ASP A 187 -14.45 -26.14 -8.31
CA ASP A 187 -14.85 -27.43 -8.92
C ASP A 187 -15.71 -28.26 -7.96
N GLY A 188 -15.45 -28.17 -6.66
CA GLY A 188 -16.22 -28.84 -5.61
C GLY A 188 -17.45 -28.05 -5.11
N GLY A 189 -17.76 -26.88 -5.71
CA GLY A 189 -18.90 -26.04 -5.27
C GLY A 189 -18.72 -25.40 -3.90
N VAL A 190 -17.48 -25.31 -3.40
CA VAL A 190 -17.14 -24.69 -2.10
C VAL A 190 -17.01 -23.17 -2.29
N PRO A 191 -17.70 -22.34 -1.48
CA PRO A 191 -17.59 -20.91 -1.58
C PRO A 191 -16.20 -20.40 -1.17
N ALA A 192 -15.90 -19.15 -1.57
CA ALA A 192 -14.70 -18.46 -1.11
C ALA A 192 -14.68 -18.32 0.43
N VAL A 193 -13.49 -18.43 1.01
CA VAL A 193 -13.30 -18.31 2.47
C VAL A 193 -12.52 -17.05 2.80
N PRO A 194 -12.83 -16.36 3.92
CA PRO A 194 -12.07 -15.22 4.38
C PRO A 194 -10.62 -15.60 4.72
N LEU A 195 -9.67 -14.81 4.21
CA LEU A 195 -8.24 -14.90 4.56
C LEU A 195 -7.84 -13.82 5.56
N SER A 196 -8.34 -12.61 5.38
CA SER A 196 -8.03 -11.50 6.27
C SER A 196 -9.13 -10.46 6.25
N ARG A 197 -9.27 -9.75 7.36
CA ARG A 197 -10.15 -8.59 7.51
C ARG A 197 -9.37 -7.49 8.20
N SER A 198 -9.49 -6.26 7.71
CA SER A 198 -8.83 -5.08 8.27
C SER A 198 -9.71 -3.86 8.08
N ASN A 199 -9.36 -2.76 8.74
CA ASN A 199 -10.04 -1.49 8.51
C ASN A 199 -9.03 -0.43 8.08
N PHE A 200 -9.38 0.40 7.10
CA PHE A 200 -8.50 1.42 6.57
C PHE A 200 -8.24 2.56 7.58
N ARG A 201 -9.18 2.80 8.52
CA ARG A 201 -8.98 3.79 9.59
C ARG A 201 -7.74 3.50 10.46
N ASP A 202 -7.30 2.24 10.55
CA ASP A 202 -6.13 1.84 11.34
C ASP A 202 -4.80 2.15 10.62
N SER A 203 -4.85 3.03 9.61
CA SER A 203 -3.67 3.48 8.89
C SER A 203 -2.77 4.32 9.79
N TYR A 204 -1.46 4.04 9.80
CA TYR A 204 -0.48 4.84 10.54
C TYR A 204 -0.32 6.25 9.95
N TRP A 205 -0.51 6.38 8.64
CA TRP A 205 -0.48 7.61 7.88
C TRP A 205 -1.79 7.83 7.15
N SER A 206 -2.30 9.06 7.15
CA SER A 206 -3.48 9.43 6.37
C SER A 206 -3.18 9.56 4.88
N VAL A 207 -4.24 9.58 4.06
CA VAL A 207 -4.14 9.85 2.63
C VAL A 207 -3.52 11.23 2.38
N ALA A 208 -3.92 12.24 3.16
CA ALA A 208 -3.39 13.60 3.06
C ALA A 208 -1.89 13.66 3.39
N GLN A 209 -1.45 12.93 4.41
CA GLN A 209 -0.03 12.85 4.75
C GLN A 209 0.80 12.17 3.65
N MET A 210 0.27 11.15 2.97
CA MET A 210 0.93 10.51 1.83
C MET A 210 1.08 11.49 0.65
N VAL A 211 0.03 12.23 0.30
CA VAL A 211 0.06 13.24 -0.77
C VAL A 211 1.06 14.36 -0.43
N ALA A 212 0.99 14.91 0.78
CA ALA A 212 1.89 15.96 1.22
C ALA A 212 3.35 15.52 1.21
N HIS A 213 3.64 14.31 1.69
CA HIS A 213 5.00 13.78 1.70
C HIS A 213 5.59 13.62 0.30
N HIS A 214 4.80 13.10 -0.64
CA HIS A 214 5.28 12.87 -2.00
C HIS A 214 5.40 14.13 -2.85
N THR A 215 4.92 15.27 -2.37
CA THR A 215 5.06 16.56 -3.06
C THR A 215 5.99 17.54 -2.34
N VAL A 216 6.42 17.25 -1.11
CA VAL A 216 7.22 18.19 -0.28
C VAL A 216 8.54 18.62 -0.91
N ASN A 217 9.11 17.80 -1.78
CA ASN A 217 10.31 18.10 -2.53
C ASN A 217 10.06 18.87 -3.85
N GLY A 218 8.80 19.27 -4.12
CA GLY A 218 8.39 19.92 -5.35
C GLY A 218 8.02 18.98 -6.49
N TRP A 219 7.84 17.69 -6.24
CA TRP A 219 7.31 16.77 -7.25
C TRP A 219 5.90 17.19 -7.67
N GLY A 220 5.68 17.37 -8.98
CA GLY A 220 4.37 17.71 -9.56
C GLY A 220 3.53 16.47 -9.80
N LEU A 221 2.48 16.29 -9.00
CA LEU A 221 1.44 15.31 -9.27
C LEU A 221 0.58 15.76 -10.47
N ARG A 222 0.05 14.81 -11.21
CA ARG A 222 -0.86 15.06 -12.34
C ARG A 222 -2.22 14.43 -12.08
N PRO A 223 -3.31 15.03 -12.61
CA PRO A 223 -4.61 14.37 -12.61
C PRO A 223 -4.54 12.98 -13.22
N GLY A 224 -5.16 12.01 -12.56
CA GLY A 224 -5.15 10.60 -12.96
C GLY A 224 -3.93 9.79 -12.49
N GLU A 225 -3.00 10.37 -11.76
CA GLU A 225 -1.98 9.58 -11.05
C GLU A 225 -2.60 8.80 -9.90
N LEU A 226 -2.00 7.65 -9.58
CA LEU A 226 -2.49 6.69 -8.59
C LEU A 226 -1.43 6.45 -7.54
N LEU A 227 -1.79 6.62 -6.28
CA LEU A 227 -0.99 6.21 -5.13
C LEU A 227 -1.59 4.94 -4.52
N GLY A 228 -0.76 3.93 -4.21
CA GLY A 228 -1.15 2.78 -3.42
C GLY A 228 -0.93 3.03 -1.93
N SER A 229 -1.89 2.63 -1.09
CA SER A 229 -1.82 2.86 0.35
C SER A 229 -0.86 1.93 1.10
N GLY A 230 -0.32 0.93 0.42
CA GLY A 230 0.45 -0.16 1.03
C GLY A 230 -0.42 -1.22 1.69
N LYS A 231 0.11 -2.45 1.74
CA LYS A 231 -0.60 -3.65 2.22
C LYS A 231 -1.26 -3.44 3.57
N ARG A 232 -2.51 -3.89 3.68
CA ARG A 232 -3.30 -3.94 4.91
C ARG A 232 -3.41 -5.38 5.39
N SER A 233 -3.15 -5.59 6.66
CA SER A 233 -3.44 -6.83 7.39
C SER A 233 -4.17 -6.46 8.66
N GLY A 234 -5.05 -7.34 9.14
CA GLY A 234 -5.64 -7.19 10.46
C GLY A 234 -4.61 -7.28 11.58
N ALA A 235 -5.04 -6.98 12.82
CA ALA A 235 -4.20 -7.11 14.01
C ALA A 235 -3.88 -8.58 14.33
N GLU A 236 -4.71 -9.50 13.85
CA GLU A 236 -4.47 -10.94 13.96
C GLU A 236 -3.68 -11.46 12.75
N PRO A 237 -2.73 -12.38 12.96
CA PRO A 237 -1.90 -12.93 11.91
C PRO A 237 -2.67 -13.78 10.90
#